data_13223b7803b83908d254410527449a38
#
_entry.id   13223b7803b83908d254410527449a38
#
_cell.length_a   1.000
_cell.length_b   1.000
_cell.length_c   1.000
_cell.angle_alpha   90.00
_cell.angle_beta   90.00
_cell.angle_gamma   90.00
#
_symmetry.space_group_name_H-M   'P 1'
#
loop_
_entity.id
_entity.type
_entity.pdbx_description
1 polymer ?
#
loop_
_entity_poly.entity_id
_entity_poly.type
_entity_poly.pdbx_seq_one_letter_code
_entity_poly.pdbx_strand_id
1 'polypeptide(L)'
;MLADLTWLGLEWDQGPSDGVDMTGVGPYRQSERGNIYIQAAEKLLQEGKAYRCFCTPEELEEMKAQQEAAGIPPRYDGRWRDAPVEEVNKMLDEGKPYTIRFKVPENSRVVIEDVVRGTVSWDAEATVGDFILLRSNGVPVYNFCVAVDDALMGITTVVRAEEHLTNTVRQALVLDSLDAPRPQYAHCSLILGEDKQKLSKRHGATSCNQFRLDGFDSTRCTGISGQYPE
;
A
#
# COMPACT_ATOMS: atom_id res chain seq x y z
N MET A 1 2.35 -19.37 5.21
CA MET A 1 3.40 -18.57 4.52
C MET A 1 4.80 -18.92 5.02
N LEU A 2 5.22 -18.65 6.28
CA LEU A 2 6.59 -18.97 6.72
C LEU A 2 6.92 -20.45 6.50
N ALA A 3 6.05 -21.38 6.93
CA ALA A 3 6.22 -22.82 6.69
C ALA A 3 6.32 -23.19 5.20
N ASP A 4 5.70 -22.42 4.31
CA ASP A 4 5.78 -22.66 2.87
C ASP A 4 7.14 -22.20 2.31
N LEU A 5 7.62 -21.03 2.77
CA LEU A 5 8.96 -20.54 2.41
C LEU A 5 10.06 -21.52 2.89
N THR A 6 9.98 -21.95 4.14
CA THR A 6 10.91 -22.95 4.69
C THR A 6 10.86 -24.27 3.90
N TRP A 7 9.66 -24.74 3.53
CA TRP A 7 9.52 -25.96 2.72
C TRP A 7 10.12 -25.80 1.33
N LEU A 8 10.05 -24.60 0.74
CA LEU A 8 10.70 -24.28 -0.55
C LEU A 8 12.22 -24.12 -0.44
N GLY A 9 12.79 -24.22 0.77
CA GLY A 9 14.21 -24.00 1.01
C GLY A 9 14.62 -22.53 0.93
N LEU A 10 13.66 -21.59 1.06
CA LEU A 10 13.93 -20.17 1.09
C LEU A 10 14.24 -19.74 2.51
N GLU A 11 15.35 -19.05 2.67
CA GLU A 11 15.82 -18.47 3.92
C GLU A 11 15.75 -16.94 3.84
N TRP A 12 15.63 -16.30 4.99
CA TRP A 12 15.64 -14.83 5.11
C TRP A 12 16.44 -14.42 6.34
N ASP A 13 17.14 -13.30 6.23
CA ASP A 13 17.99 -12.77 7.31
C ASP A 13 17.20 -12.01 8.37
N GLN A 14 16.13 -11.34 7.97
CA GLN A 14 15.27 -10.54 8.84
C GLN A 14 13.79 -10.76 8.51
N GLY A 15 12.97 -10.84 9.54
CA GLY A 15 11.54 -11.04 9.39
C GLY A 15 10.88 -11.60 10.64
N PRO A 16 9.58 -11.84 10.61
CA PRO A 16 8.89 -12.50 11.71
C PRO A 16 9.39 -13.93 11.84
N SER A 17 9.67 -14.36 13.07
CA SER A 17 9.94 -15.75 13.42
C SER A 17 8.93 -16.22 14.47
N ASP A 18 8.93 -17.53 14.81
CA ASP A 18 7.98 -18.12 15.76
C ASP A 18 8.20 -17.57 17.20
N GLY A 19 7.75 -16.35 17.42
CA GLY A 19 7.71 -15.69 18.72
C GLY A 19 8.84 -14.71 19.06
N VAL A 20 9.87 -14.60 18.22
CA VAL A 20 10.97 -13.64 18.42
C VAL A 20 11.22 -12.90 17.13
N ASP A 21 11.15 -11.57 17.17
CA ASP A 21 11.65 -10.76 16.05
C ASP A 21 13.16 -10.99 15.93
N MET A 22 13.60 -11.38 14.76
CA MET A 22 15.02 -11.44 14.46
C MET A 22 15.57 -10.01 14.52
N THR A 23 16.76 -9.85 15.06
CA THR A 23 17.41 -8.55 15.26
C THR A 23 17.38 -7.69 14.02
N GLY A 24 16.95 -6.44 14.16
CA GLY A 24 16.89 -5.49 13.04
C GLY A 24 15.94 -4.35 13.31
N VAL A 25 15.09 -4.05 12.35
CA VAL A 25 14.20 -2.90 12.30
C VAL A 25 12.74 -3.23 12.70
N GLY A 26 12.53 -4.35 13.36
CA GLY A 26 11.21 -4.79 13.84
C GLY A 26 10.53 -3.78 14.80
N PRO A 27 9.32 -4.14 15.27
CA PRO A 27 8.61 -5.38 15.03
C PRO A 27 8.18 -5.53 13.56
N TYR A 28 8.12 -6.78 13.06
CA TYR A 28 7.78 -7.05 11.65
C TYR A 28 6.29 -7.26 11.42
N ARG A 29 5.51 -7.45 12.48
CA ARG A 29 4.06 -7.55 12.39
C ARG A 29 3.43 -6.17 12.35
N GLN A 30 2.74 -5.85 11.27
CA GLN A 30 2.12 -4.54 11.05
C GLN A 30 1.17 -4.14 12.19
N SER A 31 0.46 -5.11 12.79
CA SER A 31 -0.41 -4.89 13.95
C SER A 31 0.32 -4.41 15.22
N GLU A 32 1.63 -4.62 15.31
CA GLU A 32 2.47 -4.22 16.45
C GLU A 32 3.12 -2.84 16.23
N ARG A 33 2.96 -2.26 15.05
CA ARG A 33 3.59 -1.00 14.61
C ARG A 33 2.67 0.22 14.66
N GLY A 34 1.49 0.11 15.26
CA GLY A 34 0.46 1.16 15.25
C GLY A 34 0.99 2.54 15.66
N ASN A 35 1.77 2.63 16.73
CA ASN A 35 2.36 3.89 17.21
C ASN A 35 3.33 4.52 16.19
N ILE A 36 4.07 3.71 15.44
CA ILE A 36 5.01 4.17 14.42
C ILE A 36 4.23 4.89 13.31
N TYR A 37 3.12 4.31 12.86
CA TYR A 37 2.28 4.93 11.84
C TYR A 37 1.60 6.21 12.33
N ILE A 38 1.14 6.25 13.58
CA ILE A 38 0.56 7.45 14.16
C ILE A 38 1.61 8.58 14.18
N GLN A 39 2.83 8.33 14.66
CA GLN A 39 3.91 9.31 14.69
C GLN A 39 4.28 9.81 13.29
N ALA A 40 4.34 8.92 12.31
CA ALA A 40 4.61 9.29 10.91
C ALA A 40 3.49 10.17 10.32
N ALA A 41 2.22 9.86 10.61
CA ALA A 41 1.09 10.67 10.17
C ALA A 41 1.06 12.05 10.86
N GLU A 42 1.36 12.10 12.14
CA GLU A 42 1.47 13.36 12.90
C GLU A 42 2.60 14.25 12.37
N LYS A 43 3.76 13.67 12.02
CA LYS A 43 4.85 14.39 11.36
C LYS A 43 4.36 15.03 10.07
N LEU A 44 3.71 14.27 9.18
CA LEU A 44 3.19 14.80 7.92
C LEU A 44 2.12 15.88 8.15
N LEU A 45 1.31 15.75 9.20
CA LEU A 45 0.32 16.75 9.58
C LEU A 45 0.99 18.06 10.03
N GLN A 46 2.02 17.99 10.87
CA GLN A 46 2.79 19.16 11.35
C GLN A 46 3.52 19.86 10.22
N GLU A 47 4.01 19.12 9.23
CA GLU A 47 4.68 19.64 8.04
C GLU A 47 3.71 20.18 6.96
N GLY A 48 2.39 20.11 7.20
CA GLY A 48 1.37 20.53 6.23
C GLY A 48 1.27 19.63 4.99
N LYS A 49 1.88 18.45 5.03
CA LYS A 49 1.81 17.41 3.98
C LYS A 49 0.58 16.49 4.13
N ALA A 50 -0.14 16.65 5.24
CA ALA A 50 -1.40 15.98 5.52
C ALA A 50 -2.35 16.94 6.24
N TYR A 51 -3.63 16.59 6.32
CA TYR A 51 -4.67 17.38 7.00
C TYR A 51 -5.75 16.51 7.61
N ARG A 52 -6.51 17.07 8.55
CA ARG A 52 -7.67 16.42 9.17
C ARG A 52 -8.90 16.59 8.29
N CYS A 53 -9.60 15.50 8.06
CA CYS A 53 -10.84 15.49 7.27
C CYS A 53 -11.97 14.96 8.14
N PHE A 54 -13.01 15.78 8.34
CA PHE A 54 -14.16 15.46 9.19
C PHE A 54 -15.38 14.98 8.40
N CYS A 55 -15.22 14.67 7.10
CA CYS A 55 -16.31 14.09 6.33
C CYS A 55 -16.78 12.77 6.94
N THR A 56 -18.10 12.65 7.07
CA THR A 56 -18.74 11.41 7.49
C THR A 56 -18.76 10.38 6.34
N PRO A 57 -18.95 9.08 6.62
CA PRO A 57 -19.14 8.08 5.57
C PRO A 57 -20.32 8.41 4.64
N GLU A 58 -21.41 8.97 5.20
CA GLU A 58 -22.61 9.34 4.47
C GLU A 58 -22.32 10.47 3.47
N GLU A 59 -21.61 11.52 3.90
CA GLU A 59 -21.19 12.63 3.03
C GLU A 59 -20.28 12.17 1.91
N LEU A 60 -19.38 11.21 2.18
CA LEU A 60 -18.49 10.64 1.18
C LEU A 60 -19.25 9.79 0.15
N GLU A 61 -20.25 9.01 0.60
CA GLU A 61 -21.08 8.21 -0.30
C GLU A 61 -22.00 9.10 -1.17
N GLU A 62 -22.57 10.16 -0.60
CA GLU A 62 -23.35 11.14 -1.35
C GLU A 62 -22.49 11.84 -2.41
N MET A 63 -21.29 12.27 -2.05
CA MET A 63 -20.33 12.87 -2.99
C MET A 63 -20.01 11.91 -4.14
N LYS A 64 -19.75 10.66 -3.84
CA LYS A 64 -19.49 9.62 -4.83
C LYS A 64 -20.69 9.45 -5.76
N ALA A 65 -21.90 9.32 -5.23
CA ALA A 65 -23.11 9.15 -6.02
C ALA A 65 -23.36 10.35 -6.95
N GLN A 66 -23.12 11.58 -6.47
CA GLN A 66 -23.22 12.79 -7.29
C GLN A 66 -22.22 12.81 -8.45
N GLN A 67 -20.97 12.41 -8.18
CA GLN A 67 -19.92 12.34 -9.21
C GLN A 67 -20.23 11.25 -10.25
N GLU A 68 -20.67 10.07 -9.82
CA GLU A 68 -21.08 8.98 -10.71
C GLU A 68 -22.26 9.40 -11.59
N ALA A 69 -23.26 10.07 -11.04
CA ALA A 69 -24.40 10.60 -11.78
C ALA A 69 -23.99 11.67 -12.83
N ALA A 70 -22.92 12.42 -12.55
CA ALA A 70 -22.33 13.39 -13.48
C ALA A 70 -21.36 12.77 -14.49
N GLY A 71 -21.11 11.45 -14.44
CA GLY A 71 -20.13 10.77 -15.31
C GLY A 71 -18.67 11.08 -14.93
N ILE A 72 -18.42 11.57 -13.72
CA ILE A 72 -17.09 11.90 -13.21
C ILE A 72 -16.59 10.73 -12.36
N PRO A 73 -15.35 10.25 -12.55
CA PRO A 73 -14.78 9.22 -11.68
C PRO A 73 -14.79 9.64 -10.21
N PRO A 74 -15.31 8.81 -9.30
CA PRO A 74 -15.42 9.16 -7.89
C PRO A 74 -14.05 9.44 -7.26
N ARG A 75 -13.93 10.61 -6.64
CA ARG A 75 -12.77 10.99 -5.85
C ARG A 75 -13.16 11.98 -4.75
N TYR A 76 -12.35 12.07 -3.71
CA TYR A 76 -12.54 13.07 -2.68
C TYR A 76 -12.38 14.49 -3.23
N ASP A 77 -13.26 15.40 -2.87
CA ASP A 77 -13.36 16.76 -3.43
C ASP A 77 -12.39 17.78 -2.79
N GLY A 78 -11.69 17.38 -1.74
CA GLY A 78 -10.71 18.24 -1.08
C GLY A 78 -11.31 19.27 -0.10
N ARG A 79 -12.60 19.19 0.26
CA ARG A 79 -13.28 20.23 1.08
C ARG A 79 -12.61 20.56 2.41
N TRP A 80 -11.82 19.66 2.98
CA TRP A 80 -11.06 19.90 4.21
C TRP A 80 -9.57 20.19 3.96
N ARG A 81 -9.14 20.18 2.70
CA ARG A 81 -7.72 20.31 2.32
C ARG A 81 -7.11 21.62 2.79
N ASP A 82 -7.86 22.72 2.66
CA ASP A 82 -7.44 24.08 2.98
C ASP A 82 -8.46 24.75 3.92
N ALA A 83 -9.13 23.94 4.76
CA ALA A 83 -10.10 24.45 5.72
C ALA A 83 -9.44 25.42 6.71
N PRO A 84 -10.12 26.50 7.10
CA PRO A 84 -9.63 27.46 8.09
C PRO A 84 -9.30 26.76 9.42
N VAL A 85 -8.21 27.18 10.07
CA VAL A 85 -7.74 26.59 11.34
C VAL A 85 -8.82 26.69 12.42
N GLU A 86 -9.60 27.77 12.42
CA GLU A 86 -10.71 28.02 13.35
C GLU A 86 -11.80 26.96 13.19
N GLU A 87 -12.11 26.58 11.96
CA GLU A 87 -13.09 25.53 11.66
C GLU A 87 -12.59 24.15 12.10
N VAL A 88 -11.34 23.84 11.80
CA VAL A 88 -10.69 22.59 12.25
C VAL A 88 -10.70 22.50 13.78
N ASN A 89 -10.32 23.59 14.48
CA ASN A 89 -10.29 23.62 15.94
C ASN A 89 -11.69 23.46 16.53
N LYS A 90 -12.69 24.11 15.96
CA LYS A 90 -14.10 23.95 16.36
C LYS A 90 -14.53 22.47 16.29
N MET A 91 -14.20 21.78 15.19
CA MET A 91 -14.56 20.36 15.03
C MET A 91 -13.83 19.47 16.05
N LEU A 92 -12.58 19.81 16.37
CA LEU A 92 -11.81 19.12 17.41
C LEU A 92 -12.40 19.35 18.81
N ASP A 93 -12.76 20.59 19.15
CA ASP A 93 -13.36 20.94 20.43
C ASP A 93 -14.74 20.29 20.62
N GLU A 94 -15.49 20.09 19.53
CA GLU A 94 -16.74 19.32 19.51
C GLU A 94 -16.52 17.80 19.59
N GLY A 95 -15.28 17.33 19.61
CA GLY A 95 -14.96 15.90 19.65
C GLY A 95 -15.36 15.13 18.40
N LYS A 96 -15.46 15.78 17.25
CA LYS A 96 -15.83 15.12 15.98
C LYS A 96 -14.76 14.14 15.54
N PRO A 97 -15.13 12.93 15.11
CA PRO A 97 -14.17 11.99 14.54
C PRO A 97 -13.62 12.52 13.21
N TYR A 98 -12.34 12.29 12.99
CA TYR A 98 -11.67 12.69 11.74
C TYR A 98 -10.75 11.62 11.22
N THR A 99 -10.48 11.66 9.93
CA THR A 99 -9.42 10.91 9.26
C THR A 99 -8.23 11.83 9.01
N ILE A 100 -7.02 11.28 8.92
CA ILE A 100 -5.87 12.03 8.41
C ILE A 100 -5.71 11.67 6.93
N ARG A 101 -5.73 12.70 6.08
CA ARG A 101 -5.52 12.56 4.63
C ARG A 101 -4.19 13.13 4.20
N PHE A 102 -3.55 12.45 3.28
CA PHE A 102 -2.37 12.93 2.57
C PHE A 102 -2.78 14.05 1.60
N LYS A 103 -2.04 15.13 1.63
CA LYS A 103 -2.21 16.28 0.74
C LYS A 103 -1.34 16.07 -0.50
N VAL A 104 -1.92 15.54 -1.56
CA VAL A 104 -1.18 15.32 -2.81
C VAL A 104 -0.71 16.66 -3.36
N PRO A 105 0.59 16.85 -3.64
CA PRO A 105 1.07 18.11 -4.20
C PRO A 105 0.42 18.40 -5.55
N GLU A 106 0.02 19.64 -5.75
CA GLU A 106 -0.60 20.10 -7.00
C GLU A 106 0.36 19.96 -8.18
N ASN A 107 -0.17 19.63 -9.35
CA ASN A 107 0.60 19.46 -10.58
C ASN A 107 1.79 18.47 -10.44
N SER A 108 1.72 17.58 -9.45
CA SER A 108 2.80 16.63 -9.20
C SER A 108 2.76 15.44 -10.16
N ARG A 109 3.92 15.00 -10.58
CA ARG A 109 4.10 13.81 -11.41
C ARG A 109 4.95 12.79 -10.68
N VAL A 110 4.48 11.56 -10.63
CA VAL A 110 5.25 10.42 -10.11
C VAL A 110 5.80 9.63 -11.31
N VAL A 111 7.11 9.52 -11.37
CA VAL A 111 7.84 8.72 -12.37
C VAL A 111 8.55 7.59 -11.65
N ILE A 112 8.41 6.37 -12.15
CA ILE A 112 9.04 5.16 -11.62
C ILE A 112 9.78 4.48 -12.76
N GLU A 113 11.06 4.17 -12.55
CA GLU A 113 11.84 3.30 -13.42
C GLU A 113 11.64 1.85 -12.94
N ASP A 114 10.67 1.18 -13.55
CA ASP A 114 10.33 -0.19 -13.19
C ASP A 114 11.21 -1.18 -13.97
N VAL A 115 11.79 -2.16 -13.27
CA VAL A 115 12.71 -3.15 -13.87
C VAL A 115 12.06 -3.98 -14.96
N VAL A 116 10.75 -4.24 -14.84
CA VAL A 116 10.00 -5.10 -15.78
C VAL A 116 9.25 -4.26 -16.81
N ARG A 117 8.68 -3.12 -16.38
CA ARG A 117 7.77 -2.28 -17.18
C ARG A 117 8.46 -1.10 -17.85
N GLY A 118 9.73 -0.84 -17.50
CA GLY A 118 10.41 0.38 -17.93
C GLY A 118 9.87 1.62 -17.24
N THR A 119 10.01 2.78 -17.85
CA THR A 119 9.56 4.05 -17.29
C THR A 119 8.05 4.16 -17.30
N VAL A 120 7.44 4.27 -16.12
CA VAL A 120 6.00 4.51 -15.94
C VAL A 120 5.79 5.85 -15.23
N SER A 121 4.83 6.64 -15.70
CA SER A 121 4.61 8.00 -15.23
C SER A 121 3.13 8.29 -15.05
N TRP A 122 2.78 8.96 -13.94
CA TRP A 122 1.41 9.34 -13.61
C TRP A 122 1.33 10.81 -13.21
N ASP A 123 0.24 11.44 -13.59
CA ASP A 123 -0.27 12.62 -12.91
C ASP A 123 -0.82 12.17 -11.55
N ALA A 124 -0.21 12.63 -10.47
CA ALA A 124 -0.54 12.13 -9.14
C ALA A 124 -1.94 12.55 -8.69
N GLU A 125 -2.30 13.82 -8.94
CA GLU A 125 -3.61 14.34 -8.56
C GLU A 125 -4.73 13.63 -9.33
N ALA A 126 -4.59 13.48 -10.64
CA ALA A 126 -5.59 12.80 -11.47
C ALA A 126 -5.71 11.31 -11.14
N THR A 127 -4.59 10.67 -10.76
CA THR A 127 -4.54 9.21 -10.54
C THR A 127 -5.03 8.80 -9.16
N VAL A 128 -4.62 9.52 -8.10
CA VAL A 128 -4.89 9.07 -6.72
C VAL A 128 -5.65 10.09 -5.88
N GLY A 129 -5.59 11.40 -6.20
CA GLY A 129 -6.17 12.45 -5.38
C GLY A 129 -5.71 12.40 -3.92
N ASP A 130 -6.31 13.22 -3.06
CA ASP A 130 -6.02 13.16 -1.62
C ASP A 130 -6.58 11.88 -1.00
N PHE A 131 -5.71 11.10 -0.36
CA PHE A 131 -6.05 9.77 0.15
C PHE A 131 -5.83 9.66 1.67
N ILE A 132 -6.57 8.75 2.30
CA ILE A 132 -6.50 8.54 3.75
C ILE A 132 -5.16 7.89 4.12
N LEU A 133 -4.55 8.39 5.20
CA LEU A 133 -3.40 7.78 5.89
C LEU A 133 -3.87 7.01 7.13
N LEU A 134 -4.65 7.70 8.00
CA LEU A 134 -5.26 7.10 9.19
C LEU A 134 -6.78 7.25 9.14
N ARG A 135 -7.48 6.19 9.46
CA ARG A 135 -8.93 6.19 9.67
C ARG A 135 -9.29 6.90 10.97
N SER A 136 -10.56 7.24 11.16
CA SER A 136 -11.06 7.91 12.37
C SER A 136 -10.86 7.11 13.66
N ASN A 137 -10.68 5.81 13.58
CA ASN A 137 -10.33 4.95 14.70
C ASN A 137 -8.81 4.80 14.92
N GLY A 138 -7.99 5.59 14.24
CA GLY A 138 -6.53 5.55 14.32
C GLY A 138 -5.86 4.41 13.54
N VAL A 139 -6.64 3.54 12.89
CA VAL A 139 -6.10 2.43 12.09
C VAL A 139 -5.53 2.96 10.78
N PRO A 140 -4.24 2.69 10.47
CA PRO A 140 -3.62 3.13 9.23
C PRO A 140 -4.15 2.34 8.02
N VAL A 141 -4.05 2.94 6.84
CA VAL A 141 -4.39 2.26 5.59
C VAL A 141 -3.17 1.58 4.96
N TYR A 142 -3.41 0.54 4.18
CA TYR A 142 -2.40 -0.31 3.56
C TYR A 142 -1.25 0.46 2.90
N ASN A 143 -1.53 1.36 1.96
CA ASN A 143 -0.47 2.07 1.23
C ASN A 143 0.42 2.94 2.12
N PHE A 144 -0.14 3.48 3.19
CA PHE A 144 0.62 4.26 4.17
C PHE A 144 1.52 3.36 5.03
N CYS A 145 0.97 2.26 5.56
CA CYS A 145 1.77 1.30 6.32
C CYS A 145 2.97 0.80 5.53
N VAL A 146 2.74 0.36 4.28
CA VAL A 146 3.80 -0.17 3.43
C VAL A 146 4.89 0.87 3.20
N ALA A 147 4.54 2.12 2.86
CA ALA A 147 5.54 3.16 2.63
C ALA A 147 6.36 3.49 3.88
N VAL A 148 5.72 3.56 5.06
CA VAL A 148 6.42 3.78 6.34
C VAL A 148 7.33 2.60 6.68
N ASP A 149 6.86 1.38 6.46
CA ASP A 149 7.64 0.16 6.71
C ASP A 149 8.83 0.06 5.76
N ASP A 150 8.62 0.30 4.47
CA ASP A 150 9.70 0.31 3.46
C ASP A 150 10.79 1.33 3.82
N ALA A 151 10.38 2.54 4.25
CA ALA A 151 11.30 3.57 4.68
C ALA A 151 12.13 3.15 5.90
N LEU A 152 11.46 2.68 6.97
CA LEU A 152 12.11 2.39 8.25
C LEU A 152 12.86 1.07 8.26
N MET A 153 12.45 0.11 7.44
CA MET A 153 13.13 -1.17 7.28
C MET A 153 14.23 -1.14 6.21
N GLY A 154 14.41 0.01 5.53
CA GLY A 154 15.46 0.18 4.51
C GLY A 154 15.26 -0.73 3.31
N ILE A 155 14.02 -0.93 2.87
CA ILE A 155 13.71 -1.77 1.71
C ILE A 155 14.30 -1.14 0.45
N THR A 156 15.13 -1.89 -0.25
CA THR A 156 15.84 -1.42 -1.46
C THR A 156 15.16 -1.86 -2.75
N THR A 157 14.40 -2.96 -2.72
CA THR A 157 13.75 -3.51 -3.91
C THR A 157 12.39 -4.11 -3.57
N VAL A 158 11.37 -3.77 -4.36
CA VAL A 158 10.00 -4.30 -4.23
C VAL A 158 9.66 -5.07 -5.50
N VAL A 159 9.45 -6.38 -5.37
CA VAL A 159 9.00 -7.27 -6.46
C VAL A 159 7.57 -7.71 -6.15
N ARG A 160 6.61 -7.41 -7.04
CA ARG A 160 5.19 -7.72 -6.82
C ARG A 160 4.39 -7.74 -8.13
N ALA A 161 3.12 -8.12 -8.04
CA ALA A 161 2.24 -8.17 -9.21
C ALA A 161 1.87 -6.75 -9.72
N GLU A 162 1.66 -6.64 -11.02
CA GLU A 162 1.30 -5.39 -11.73
C GLU A 162 0.02 -4.71 -11.24
N GLU A 163 -0.87 -5.45 -10.59
CA GLU A 163 -2.09 -4.88 -9.99
C GLU A 163 -1.80 -3.82 -8.90
N HIS A 164 -0.55 -3.78 -8.41
CA HIS A 164 -0.08 -2.81 -7.43
C HIS A 164 0.54 -1.54 -8.05
N LEU A 165 0.57 -1.39 -9.36
CA LEU A 165 1.16 -0.22 -10.02
C LEU A 165 0.58 1.11 -9.52
N THR A 166 -0.75 1.23 -9.41
CA THR A 166 -1.39 2.43 -8.86
C THR A 166 -1.15 2.63 -7.36
N ASN A 167 -0.89 1.55 -6.62
CA ASN A 167 -0.48 1.65 -5.22
C ASN A 167 0.90 2.29 -5.09
N THR A 168 1.80 2.01 -6.05
CA THR A 168 3.15 2.60 -6.08
C THR A 168 3.09 4.13 -6.10
N VAL A 169 2.11 4.73 -6.78
CA VAL A 169 1.96 6.19 -6.81
C VAL A 169 1.76 6.75 -5.40
N ARG A 170 0.86 6.15 -4.60
CA ARG A 170 0.61 6.58 -3.22
C ARG A 170 1.82 6.35 -2.32
N GLN A 171 2.47 5.20 -2.47
CA GLN A 171 3.64 4.83 -1.66
C GLN A 171 4.82 5.75 -1.98
N ALA A 172 5.09 6.05 -3.24
CA ALA A 172 6.14 6.98 -3.65
C ALA A 172 5.92 8.39 -3.10
N LEU A 173 4.68 8.91 -3.16
CA LEU A 173 4.34 10.21 -2.59
C LEU A 173 4.56 10.28 -1.07
N VAL A 174 4.22 9.22 -0.36
CA VAL A 174 4.47 9.13 1.09
C VAL A 174 5.96 9.06 1.39
N LEU A 175 6.72 8.21 0.67
CA LEU A 175 8.18 8.09 0.82
C LEU A 175 8.87 9.44 0.61
N ASP A 176 8.56 10.13 -0.49
CA ASP A 176 9.12 11.46 -0.77
C ASP A 176 8.80 12.46 0.36
N SER A 177 7.58 12.39 0.88
CA SER A 177 7.15 13.30 1.95
C SER A 177 7.76 12.98 3.31
N LEU A 178 8.25 11.77 3.50
CA LEU A 178 9.01 11.35 4.68
C LEU A 178 10.53 11.56 4.51
N ASP A 179 10.97 12.10 3.36
CA ASP A 179 12.37 12.24 2.97
C ASP A 179 13.12 10.88 2.92
N ALA A 180 12.39 9.81 2.59
CA ALA A 180 12.91 8.46 2.48
C ALA A 180 13.21 8.09 1.01
N PRO A 181 14.27 7.31 0.76
CA PRO A 181 14.56 6.85 -0.59
C PRO A 181 13.46 5.91 -1.09
N ARG A 182 13.10 6.05 -2.38
CA ARG A 182 12.21 5.10 -3.03
C ARG A 182 12.96 3.80 -3.32
N PRO A 183 12.36 2.61 -3.06
CA PRO A 183 12.93 1.36 -3.50
C PRO A 183 12.91 1.25 -5.03
N GLN A 184 13.71 0.37 -5.58
CA GLN A 184 13.57 -0.08 -6.96
C GLN A 184 12.31 -0.95 -7.07
N TYR A 185 11.51 -0.78 -8.12
CA TYR A 185 10.28 -1.54 -8.33
C TYR A 185 10.40 -2.51 -9.48
N ALA A 186 9.78 -3.68 -9.33
CA ALA A 186 9.62 -4.68 -10.38
C ALA A 186 8.18 -5.22 -10.33
N HIS A 187 7.33 -4.74 -11.24
CA HIS A 187 5.93 -5.16 -11.33
C HIS A 187 5.77 -6.29 -12.36
N CYS A 188 5.70 -7.52 -11.87
CA CYS A 188 5.55 -8.72 -12.69
C CYS A 188 4.12 -8.87 -13.21
N SER A 189 3.98 -9.47 -14.38
CA SER A 189 2.67 -9.80 -14.95
C SER A 189 1.89 -10.77 -14.07
N LEU A 190 0.55 -10.70 -14.13
CA LEU A 190 -0.30 -11.65 -13.45
C LEU A 190 -0.21 -13.03 -14.14
N ILE A 191 -0.16 -14.07 -13.32
CA ILE A 191 -0.33 -15.44 -13.82
C ILE A 191 -1.81 -15.66 -14.10
N LEU A 192 -2.14 -16.04 -15.33
CA LEU A 192 -3.49 -16.28 -15.77
C LEU A 192 -3.79 -17.77 -15.87
N GLY A 193 -5.04 -18.15 -15.60
CA GLY A 193 -5.57 -19.47 -15.88
C GLY A 193 -5.86 -19.64 -17.38
N GLU A 194 -6.28 -20.85 -17.78
CA GLU A 194 -6.70 -21.15 -19.16
C GLU A 194 -7.86 -20.25 -19.64
N ASP A 195 -8.70 -19.80 -18.70
CA ASP A 195 -9.81 -18.86 -18.94
C ASP A 195 -9.33 -17.40 -19.09
N LYS A 196 -8.02 -17.14 -19.12
CA LYS A 196 -7.40 -15.81 -19.18
C LYS A 196 -7.77 -14.90 -17.99
N GLN A 197 -8.28 -15.48 -16.91
CA GLN A 197 -8.53 -14.77 -15.66
C GLN A 197 -7.35 -14.96 -14.69
N LYS A 198 -7.18 -14.02 -13.75
CA LYS A 198 -6.18 -14.13 -12.68
C LYS A 198 -6.28 -15.50 -12.02
N LEU A 199 -5.16 -16.21 -11.93
CA LEU A 199 -5.09 -17.52 -11.27
C LEU A 199 -5.62 -17.42 -9.84
N SER A 200 -6.53 -18.30 -9.48
CA SER A 200 -7.23 -18.31 -8.20
C SER A 200 -7.51 -19.74 -7.75
N LYS A 201 -7.94 -19.92 -6.51
CA LYS A 201 -8.26 -21.24 -5.94
C LYS A 201 -9.23 -22.07 -6.77
N ARG A 202 -10.08 -21.47 -7.59
CA ARG A 202 -11.00 -22.17 -8.51
C ARG A 202 -10.31 -22.88 -9.67
N HIS A 203 -9.04 -22.55 -9.95
CA HIS A 203 -8.24 -23.13 -11.02
C HIS A 203 -7.41 -24.33 -10.58
N GLY A 204 -7.63 -24.86 -9.38
CA GLY A 204 -6.91 -26.01 -8.83
C GLY A 204 -5.81 -25.63 -7.84
N ALA A 205 -4.72 -26.39 -7.82
CA ALA A 205 -3.61 -26.18 -6.90
C ALA A 205 -2.94 -24.81 -7.15
N THR A 206 -3.11 -23.88 -6.21
CA THR A 206 -2.60 -22.50 -6.31
C THR A 206 -1.80 -22.08 -5.08
N SER A 207 -1.50 -23.03 -4.18
CA SER A 207 -0.71 -22.77 -2.98
C SER A 207 0.39 -23.81 -2.82
N CYS A 208 1.53 -23.38 -2.26
CA CYS A 208 2.64 -24.29 -1.94
C CYS A 208 2.19 -25.47 -1.07
N ASN A 209 1.26 -25.21 -0.13
CA ASN A 209 0.73 -26.26 0.74
C ASN A 209 -0.02 -27.33 -0.05
N GLN A 210 -0.76 -26.97 -1.12
CA GLN A 210 -1.44 -27.95 -1.96
C GLN A 210 -0.43 -28.83 -2.69
N PHE A 211 0.59 -28.25 -3.32
CA PHE A 211 1.66 -29.01 -3.98
C PHE A 211 2.36 -29.98 -3.02
N ARG A 212 2.61 -29.53 -1.77
CA ARG A 212 3.18 -30.40 -0.73
C ARG A 212 2.25 -31.56 -0.37
N LEU A 213 0.94 -31.33 -0.24
CA LEU A 213 -0.04 -32.37 0.04
C LEU A 213 -0.20 -33.36 -1.12
N ASP A 214 -0.07 -32.89 -2.35
CA ASP A 214 -0.10 -33.69 -3.56
C ASP A 214 1.21 -34.49 -3.78
N GLY A 215 2.17 -34.39 -2.85
CA GLY A 215 3.40 -35.16 -2.87
C GLY A 215 4.51 -34.61 -3.78
N PHE A 216 4.42 -33.34 -4.18
CA PHE A 216 5.48 -32.69 -4.92
C PHE A 216 6.69 -32.41 -4.03
N ASP A 217 7.89 -32.65 -4.56
CA ASP A 217 9.15 -32.25 -3.95
C ASP A 217 9.34 -30.73 -4.09
N SER A 218 9.86 -30.08 -3.05
CA SER A 218 10.14 -28.65 -3.05
C SER A 218 11.10 -28.22 -4.17
N THR A 219 12.10 -29.06 -4.48
CA THR A 219 13.06 -28.79 -5.57
C THR A 219 12.40 -28.77 -6.94
N ARG A 220 11.34 -29.55 -7.15
CA ARG A 220 10.54 -29.51 -8.38
C ARG A 220 9.66 -28.27 -8.45
N CYS A 221 9.12 -27.83 -7.34
CA CYS A 221 8.30 -26.61 -7.29
C CYS A 221 9.12 -25.35 -7.62
N THR A 222 10.36 -25.25 -7.14
CA THR A 222 11.28 -24.14 -7.48
C THR A 222 11.78 -24.22 -8.92
N GLY A 223 11.91 -25.42 -9.51
CA GLY A 223 12.28 -25.62 -10.90
C GLY A 223 11.17 -25.31 -11.90
N ILE A 224 9.91 -25.53 -11.55
CA ILE A 224 8.74 -25.24 -12.42
C ILE A 224 8.59 -23.73 -12.65
N SER A 225 8.90 -22.91 -11.66
CA SER A 225 8.84 -21.44 -11.81
C SER A 225 9.89 -20.85 -12.76
N GLY A 226 10.94 -21.62 -13.11
CA GLY A 226 12.00 -21.22 -14.05
C GLY A 226 11.82 -21.73 -15.48
N GLN A 227 10.82 -22.55 -15.77
CA GLN A 227 10.60 -23.18 -17.09
C GLN A 227 9.26 -22.74 -17.70
N TYR A 228 9.03 -21.44 -17.88
CA TYR A 228 8.06 -21.02 -18.87
C TYR A 228 8.78 -20.85 -20.21
N PRO A 229 8.36 -21.54 -21.29
CA PRO A 229 8.86 -21.25 -22.62
C PRO A 229 8.47 -19.83 -23.00
N GLU A 230 9.35 -19.14 -23.71
CA GLU A 230 9.17 -17.81 -24.31
C GLU A 230 7.91 -17.72 -25.19
#